data_849e7670ea232735eb3804f3ba66af4e
#
_entry.id   849e7670ea232735eb3804f3ba66af4e
#
_cell.length_a   1.000
_cell.length_b   1.000
_cell.length_c   1.000
_cell.angle_alpha   90.00
_cell.angle_beta   90.00
_cell.angle_gamma   90.00
#
_symmetry.space_group_name_H-M   'P 1'
#
loop_
_entity.id
_entity.type
_entity.pdbx_description
1 polymer ?
#
loop_
_entity_poly.entity_id
_entity_poly.type
_entity_poly.pdbx_seq_one_letter_code
_entity_poly.pdbx_strand_id
1 'polypeptide(L)'
;MSKYIEKYPWLRCTNLYTGKLYTDRDAMDDMFEQAPGWEKAFGEMFCEEMDAAIKAANLQDEFFIAQLKEKFGALRVYVSHKTKEVADILRKYEAISSHVCIECGKPDVPMTYGGWICPMCEDCFCNRKHRTYTKEQYEEATKDSDSKIVEEIVYTIWDPKNHNPHDEGTTVKQDISQTVKAVRDKWSQK
;
A
#
# COMPACT_ATOMS: atom_id res chain seq x y z
N MET A 1 -10.45 -6.96 15.69
CA MET A 1 -10.80 -7.04 14.24
C MET A 1 -11.16 -5.66 13.75
N SER A 2 -10.71 -5.28 12.57
CA SER A 2 -10.91 -3.95 12.01
C SER A 2 -12.39 -3.68 11.69
N LYS A 3 -12.74 -2.39 11.58
CA LYS A 3 -14.07 -1.96 11.12
C LYS A 3 -14.40 -2.39 9.68
N TYR A 4 -13.39 -2.87 8.95
CA TYR A 4 -13.54 -3.25 7.55
C TYR A 4 -14.04 -4.69 7.35
N ILE A 5 -13.79 -5.59 8.29
CA ILE A 5 -14.03 -7.03 8.12
C ILE A 5 -15.51 -7.39 7.88
N GLU A 6 -16.43 -6.62 8.46
CA GLU A 6 -17.87 -6.82 8.25
C GLU A 6 -18.30 -6.46 6.83
N LYS A 7 -17.71 -5.36 6.30
CA LYS A 7 -18.00 -4.86 4.95
C LYS A 7 -17.24 -5.63 3.86
N TYR A 8 -16.03 -6.12 4.19
CA TYR A 8 -15.11 -6.77 3.27
C TYR A 8 -14.61 -8.11 3.83
N PRO A 9 -15.42 -9.20 3.75
CA PRO A 9 -15.09 -10.50 4.34
C PRO A 9 -13.77 -11.12 3.81
N TRP A 10 -13.35 -10.77 2.61
CA TRP A 10 -12.10 -11.22 2.00
C TRP A 10 -10.84 -10.70 2.73
N LEU A 11 -10.97 -9.76 3.66
CA LEU A 11 -9.88 -9.32 4.54
C LEU A 11 -9.53 -10.34 5.63
N ARG A 12 -10.33 -11.39 5.84
CA ARG A 12 -10.04 -12.44 6.81
C ARG A 12 -8.75 -13.15 6.45
N CYS A 13 -7.81 -13.17 7.38
CA CYS A 13 -6.56 -13.89 7.20
C CYS A 13 -6.82 -15.38 7.08
N THR A 14 -6.20 -15.99 6.06
CA THR A 14 -6.27 -17.43 5.81
C THR A 14 -4.88 -18.03 5.86
N ASN A 15 -4.72 -19.13 6.57
CA ASN A 15 -3.50 -19.91 6.55
C ASN A 15 -3.35 -20.58 5.18
N LEU A 16 -2.31 -20.18 4.42
CA LEU A 16 -2.06 -20.66 3.06
C LEU A 16 -1.84 -22.18 2.95
N TYR A 17 -1.34 -22.81 4.02
CA TYR A 17 -1.02 -24.24 4.02
C TYR A 17 -2.20 -25.10 4.41
N THR A 18 -3.06 -24.60 5.29
CA THR A 18 -4.17 -25.38 5.85
C THR A 18 -5.54 -24.97 5.32
N GLY A 19 -5.64 -23.81 4.66
CA GLY A 19 -6.91 -23.21 4.23
C GLY A 19 -7.79 -22.71 5.37
N LYS A 20 -7.32 -22.78 6.63
CA LYS A 20 -8.11 -22.36 7.79
C LYS A 20 -8.11 -20.84 7.92
N LEU A 21 -9.31 -20.30 8.15
CA LEU A 21 -9.47 -18.89 8.54
C LEU A 21 -8.97 -18.67 9.97
N TYR A 22 -8.28 -17.60 10.19
CA TYR A 22 -8.02 -17.08 11.54
C TYR A 22 -9.30 -16.37 12.03
N THR A 23 -9.68 -16.63 13.28
CA THR A 23 -10.93 -16.10 13.86
C THR A 23 -10.72 -14.83 14.67
N ASP A 24 -9.49 -14.48 14.98
CA ASP A 24 -9.07 -13.45 15.92
C ASP A 24 -8.34 -12.27 15.29
N ARG A 25 -8.10 -12.32 13.99
CA ARG A 25 -7.36 -11.25 13.27
C ARG A 25 -7.83 -11.09 11.83
N ASP A 26 -7.63 -9.91 11.28
CA ASP A 26 -7.74 -9.62 9.86
C ASP A 26 -6.49 -8.90 9.34
N ALA A 27 -6.35 -8.89 8.00
CA ALA A 27 -5.16 -8.35 7.35
C ALA A 27 -4.96 -6.84 7.61
N MET A 28 -6.05 -6.11 7.83
CA MET A 28 -6.01 -4.66 8.01
C MET A 28 -5.60 -4.27 9.43
N ASP A 29 -5.98 -5.05 10.46
CA ASP A 29 -5.55 -4.81 11.84
C ASP A 29 -4.02 -4.84 11.94
N ASP A 30 -3.41 -5.95 11.45
CA ASP A 30 -1.96 -6.12 11.48
C ASP A 30 -1.21 -4.99 10.75
N MET A 31 -1.79 -4.50 9.64
CA MET A 31 -1.21 -3.46 8.81
C MET A 31 -1.35 -2.06 9.45
N PHE A 32 -2.54 -1.72 9.92
CA PHE A 32 -2.80 -0.37 10.40
C PHE A 32 -2.27 -0.11 11.80
N GLU A 33 -1.98 -1.15 12.57
CA GLU A 33 -1.19 -1.01 13.79
C GLU A 33 0.22 -0.49 13.48
N GLN A 34 0.84 -0.97 12.38
CA GLN A 34 2.17 -0.57 11.95
C GLN A 34 2.19 0.71 11.11
N ALA A 35 1.12 0.98 10.36
CA ALA A 35 1.01 2.11 9.43
C ALA A 35 -0.33 2.85 9.53
N PRO A 36 -0.64 3.44 10.69
CA PRO A 36 -1.94 4.10 10.93
C PRO A 36 -2.21 5.28 10.00
N GLY A 37 -1.15 5.87 9.46
CA GLY A 37 -1.28 6.94 8.47
C GLY A 37 -1.86 6.48 7.14
N TRP A 38 -1.52 5.29 6.71
CA TRP A 38 -2.05 4.73 5.46
C TRP A 38 -3.54 4.40 5.55
N GLU A 39 -4.00 3.90 6.72
CA GLU A 39 -5.44 3.76 6.96
C GLU A 39 -6.18 5.08 6.78
N LYS A 40 -5.67 6.14 7.42
CA LYS A 40 -6.28 7.48 7.37
C LYS A 40 -6.29 8.06 5.96
N ALA A 41 -5.23 7.80 5.18
CA ALA A 41 -5.08 8.36 3.85
C ALA A 41 -5.91 7.61 2.80
N PHE A 42 -5.81 6.29 2.74
CA PHE A 42 -6.40 5.53 1.64
C PHE A 42 -7.03 4.18 2.02
N GLY A 43 -7.07 3.78 3.28
CA GLY A 43 -7.55 2.44 3.69
C GLY A 43 -8.93 2.09 3.16
N GLU A 44 -9.91 3.00 3.27
CA GLU A 44 -11.27 2.79 2.73
C GLU A 44 -11.27 2.69 1.20
N MET A 45 -10.59 3.63 0.51
CA MET A 45 -10.51 3.62 -0.95
C MET A 45 -9.88 2.34 -1.50
N PHE A 46 -8.82 1.86 -0.85
CA PHE A 46 -8.19 0.58 -1.19
C PHE A 46 -9.19 -0.57 -1.10
N CYS A 47 -9.95 -0.65 0.01
CA CYS A 47 -10.93 -1.72 0.21
C CYS A 47 -12.08 -1.63 -0.80
N GLU A 48 -12.58 -0.44 -1.10
CA GLU A 48 -13.67 -0.24 -2.07
C GLU A 48 -13.28 -0.68 -3.48
N GLU A 49 -12.10 -0.29 -3.94
CA GLU A 49 -11.61 -0.68 -5.26
C GLU A 49 -11.31 -2.17 -5.36
N MET A 50 -10.69 -2.76 -4.31
CA MET A 50 -10.45 -4.20 -4.27
C MET A 50 -11.75 -4.98 -4.30
N ASP A 51 -12.74 -4.58 -3.51
CA ASP A 51 -14.06 -5.23 -3.45
C ASP A 51 -14.79 -5.18 -4.81
N ALA A 52 -14.72 -4.04 -5.49
CA ALA A 52 -15.27 -3.87 -6.82
C ALA A 52 -14.59 -4.81 -7.85
N ALA A 53 -13.26 -4.91 -7.81
CA ALA A 53 -12.51 -5.78 -8.71
C ALA A 53 -12.77 -7.28 -8.44
N ILE A 54 -12.86 -7.67 -7.15
CA ILE A 54 -13.17 -9.05 -6.73
C ILE A 54 -14.57 -9.44 -7.21
N LYS A 55 -15.56 -8.55 -7.05
CA LYS A 55 -16.94 -8.77 -7.50
C LYS A 55 -17.03 -8.86 -9.03
N ALA A 56 -16.36 -7.97 -9.73
CA ALA A 56 -16.34 -7.99 -11.20
C ALA A 56 -15.73 -9.27 -11.77
N ALA A 57 -14.80 -9.89 -11.05
CA ALA A 57 -14.17 -11.15 -11.42
C ALA A 57 -14.94 -12.41 -10.93
N ASN A 58 -16.05 -12.24 -10.20
CA ASN A 58 -16.80 -13.32 -9.52
C ASN A 58 -15.95 -14.18 -8.58
N LEU A 59 -15.04 -13.54 -7.85
CA LEU A 59 -14.08 -14.22 -6.95
C LEU A 59 -14.44 -14.11 -5.46
N GLN A 60 -15.66 -13.66 -5.09
CA GLN A 60 -16.02 -13.34 -3.71
C GLN A 60 -15.82 -14.50 -2.73
N ASP A 61 -16.05 -15.72 -3.19
CA ASP A 61 -15.95 -16.92 -2.36
C ASP A 61 -14.55 -17.55 -2.33
N GLU A 62 -13.67 -17.16 -3.26
CA GLU A 62 -12.34 -17.74 -3.43
C GLU A 62 -11.21 -16.76 -3.08
N PHE A 63 -11.51 -15.46 -3.06
CA PHE A 63 -10.52 -14.44 -2.84
C PHE A 63 -10.22 -14.25 -1.35
N PHE A 64 -8.94 -14.24 -1.03
CA PHE A 64 -8.45 -13.85 0.30
C PHE A 64 -7.09 -13.17 0.22
N ILE A 65 -6.76 -12.40 1.24
CA ILE A 65 -5.42 -11.85 1.42
C ILE A 65 -4.55 -12.88 2.14
N ALA A 66 -3.48 -13.27 1.49
CA ALA A 66 -2.47 -14.15 2.05
C ALA A 66 -1.55 -13.43 3.04
N GLN A 67 -1.17 -12.20 2.72
CA GLN A 67 -0.37 -11.33 3.58
C GLN A 67 -0.54 -9.88 3.16
N LEU A 68 -0.65 -8.99 4.14
CA LEU A 68 -0.61 -7.54 3.96
C LEU A 68 0.40 -6.99 4.97
N LYS A 69 1.40 -6.22 4.49
CA LYS A 69 2.48 -5.73 5.34
C LYS A 69 3.15 -4.49 4.77
N GLU A 70 3.84 -3.75 5.64
CA GLU A 70 4.86 -2.79 5.26
C GLU A 70 6.16 -3.53 4.89
N LYS A 71 6.82 -3.10 3.82
CA LYS A 71 8.16 -3.56 3.47
C LYS A 71 8.94 -2.47 2.77
N PHE A 72 10.04 -2.02 3.39
CA PHE A 72 10.91 -0.96 2.87
C PHE A 72 10.14 0.33 2.53
N GLY A 73 9.22 0.72 3.40
CA GLY A 73 8.43 1.94 3.27
C GLY A 73 7.26 1.87 2.28
N ALA A 74 6.94 0.70 1.75
CA ALA A 74 5.82 0.53 0.84
C ALA A 74 4.88 -0.60 1.26
N LEU A 75 3.61 -0.45 0.91
CA LEU A 75 2.58 -1.46 1.10
C LEU A 75 2.86 -2.67 0.22
N ARG A 76 2.84 -3.86 0.81
CA ARG A 76 2.91 -5.14 0.09
C ARG A 76 1.69 -5.98 0.41
N VAL A 77 0.99 -6.41 -0.65
CA VAL A 77 -0.21 -7.25 -0.52
C VAL A 77 -0.04 -8.50 -1.37
N TYR A 78 -0.20 -9.66 -0.73
CA TYR A 78 -0.20 -10.95 -1.39
C TYR A 78 -1.60 -11.52 -1.34
N VAL A 79 -2.11 -11.97 -2.48
CA VAL A 79 -3.49 -12.41 -2.65
C VAL A 79 -3.57 -13.81 -3.27
N SER A 80 -4.68 -14.52 -3.02
CA SER A 80 -4.93 -15.84 -3.61
C SER A 80 -5.13 -15.81 -5.12
N HIS A 81 -5.83 -14.79 -5.63
CA HIS A 81 -6.15 -14.61 -7.04
C HIS A 81 -5.72 -13.22 -7.50
N LYS A 82 -4.96 -13.16 -8.59
CA LYS A 82 -4.38 -11.92 -9.10
C LYS A 82 -4.83 -11.66 -10.53
N THR A 83 -6.04 -11.14 -10.71
CA THR A 83 -6.49 -10.64 -12.01
C THR A 83 -5.69 -9.39 -12.42
N LYS A 84 -5.82 -8.94 -13.66
CA LYS A 84 -5.17 -7.71 -14.12
C LYS A 84 -5.63 -6.51 -13.28
N GLU A 85 -6.92 -6.36 -13.04
CA GLU A 85 -7.52 -5.28 -12.28
C GLU A 85 -7.02 -5.26 -10.83
N VAL A 86 -7.00 -6.42 -10.16
CA VAL A 86 -6.42 -6.58 -8.82
C VAL A 86 -4.94 -6.19 -8.83
N ALA A 87 -4.17 -6.65 -9.82
CA ALA A 87 -2.77 -6.31 -9.93
C ALA A 87 -2.52 -4.81 -10.10
N ASP A 88 -3.36 -4.14 -10.87
CA ASP A 88 -3.27 -2.69 -11.11
C ASP A 88 -3.59 -1.90 -9.83
N ILE A 89 -4.61 -2.31 -9.07
CA ILE A 89 -4.93 -1.72 -7.76
C ILE A 89 -3.76 -1.90 -6.79
N LEU A 90 -3.19 -3.10 -6.69
CA LEU A 90 -2.07 -3.36 -5.78
C LEU A 90 -0.85 -2.49 -6.11
N ARG A 91 -0.46 -2.37 -7.39
CA ARG A 91 0.64 -1.50 -7.82
C ARG A 91 0.38 -0.03 -7.50
N LYS A 92 -0.86 0.43 -7.73
CA LYS A 92 -1.26 1.79 -7.43
C LYS A 92 -1.05 2.13 -5.95
N TYR A 93 -1.57 1.32 -5.05
CA TYR A 93 -1.45 1.60 -3.62
C TYR A 93 -0.04 1.33 -3.07
N GLU A 94 0.72 0.44 -3.68
CA GLU A 94 2.15 0.30 -3.41
C GLU A 94 2.90 1.61 -3.72
N ALA A 95 2.69 2.20 -4.89
CA ALA A 95 3.32 3.46 -5.30
C ALA A 95 2.86 4.64 -4.43
N ILE A 96 1.56 4.74 -4.12
CA ILE A 96 1.04 5.81 -3.27
C ILE A 96 1.61 5.70 -1.85
N SER A 97 1.64 4.50 -1.28
CA SER A 97 2.06 4.27 0.10
C SER A 97 3.49 4.71 0.37
N SER A 98 4.40 4.60 -0.60
CA SER A 98 5.80 5.00 -0.47
C SER A 98 6.02 6.52 -0.32
N HIS A 99 4.98 7.33 -0.51
CA HIS A 99 5.02 8.78 -0.37
C HIS A 99 3.90 9.33 0.54
N VAL A 100 3.30 8.47 1.35
CA VAL A 100 2.32 8.86 2.37
C VAL A 100 2.88 8.55 3.75
N CYS A 101 2.95 9.57 4.61
CA CYS A 101 3.47 9.43 5.97
C CYS A 101 2.82 8.26 6.70
N ILE A 102 3.63 7.31 7.13
CA ILE A 102 3.19 6.07 7.77
C ILE A 102 2.44 6.31 9.08
N GLU A 103 2.71 7.41 9.78
CA GLU A 103 2.12 7.76 11.08
C GLU A 103 0.84 8.60 10.95
N CYS A 104 0.90 9.70 10.20
CA CYS A 104 -0.22 10.66 10.18
C CYS A 104 -1.06 10.62 8.90
N GLY A 105 -0.52 10.08 7.80
CA GLY A 105 -1.18 10.03 6.50
C GLY A 105 -0.99 11.25 5.61
N LYS A 106 -0.05 12.16 5.96
CA LYS A 106 0.31 13.29 5.09
C LYS A 106 0.84 12.77 3.75
N PRO A 107 0.29 13.20 2.62
CA PRO A 107 0.81 12.85 1.30
C PRO A 107 2.07 13.66 0.96
N ASP A 108 2.72 13.26 -0.12
CA ASP A 108 3.88 13.92 -0.69
C ASP A 108 5.01 14.09 0.34
N VAL A 109 5.36 12.99 1.02
CA VAL A 109 6.48 12.96 1.96
C VAL A 109 7.62 12.10 1.42
N PRO A 110 8.87 12.45 1.77
CA PRO A 110 10.02 11.66 1.36
C PRO A 110 10.14 10.36 2.15
N MET A 111 10.89 9.41 1.59
CA MET A 111 11.38 8.25 2.31
C MET A 111 12.50 8.65 3.27
N THR A 112 12.49 8.16 4.50
CA THR A 112 13.57 8.35 5.47
C THR A 112 14.52 7.17 5.49
N TYR A 113 15.82 7.42 5.54
CA TYR A 113 16.88 6.42 5.58
C TYR A 113 17.70 6.54 6.88
N GLY A 114 18.56 5.57 7.16
CA GLY A 114 19.42 5.59 8.34
C GLY A 114 18.84 4.88 9.55
N GLY A 115 17.91 3.96 9.30
CA GLY A 115 17.24 3.15 10.32
C GLY A 115 16.12 2.34 9.68
N TRP A 116 14.92 2.36 10.28
CA TRP A 116 13.75 1.81 9.62
C TRP A 116 13.36 2.73 8.45
N ILE A 117 13.42 2.16 7.24
CA ILE A 117 13.10 2.87 5.99
C ILE A 117 11.58 2.99 5.89
N CYS A 118 11.06 4.21 5.94
CA CYS A 118 9.62 4.47 5.82
C CYS A 118 9.33 5.88 5.33
N PRO A 119 8.20 6.13 4.65
CA PRO A 119 7.78 7.47 4.28
C PRO A 119 7.31 8.21 5.53
N MET A 120 7.90 9.37 5.82
CA MET A 120 7.57 10.12 7.02
C MET A 120 7.71 11.63 6.81
N CYS A 121 6.76 12.42 7.32
CA CYS A 121 6.88 13.85 7.33
C CYS A 121 7.80 14.33 8.47
N GLU A 122 8.33 15.55 8.36
CA GLU A 122 9.24 16.16 9.35
C GLU A 122 8.65 16.10 10.76
N ASP A 123 7.39 16.53 10.93
CA ASP A 123 6.73 16.55 12.23
C ASP A 123 6.70 15.18 12.91
N CYS A 124 6.32 14.13 12.15
CA CYS A 124 6.26 12.78 12.70
C CYS A 124 7.66 12.20 12.94
N PHE A 125 8.64 12.53 12.09
CA PHE A 125 10.01 12.09 12.27
C PHE A 125 10.65 12.69 13.51
N CYS A 126 10.51 14.01 13.69
CA CYS A 126 11.09 14.72 14.83
C CYS A 126 10.43 14.35 16.17
N ASN A 127 9.14 13.98 16.17
CA ASN A 127 8.35 13.69 17.37
C ASN A 127 8.02 12.21 17.54
N ARG A 128 8.93 11.28 17.22
CA ARG A 128 8.71 9.83 17.42
C ARG A 128 8.52 9.49 18.89
N LYS A 129 7.65 8.51 19.20
CA LYS A 129 7.26 8.10 20.57
C LYS A 129 8.42 7.80 21.52
N HIS A 130 9.55 7.33 21.01
CA HIS A 130 10.68 6.86 21.83
C HIS A 130 11.97 7.65 21.62
N ARG A 131 11.98 8.61 20.70
CA ARG A 131 13.18 9.40 20.39
C ARG A 131 12.81 10.68 19.64
N THR A 132 13.29 11.80 20.12
CA THR A 132 13.20 13.09 19.43
C THR A 132 14.40 13.25 18.48
N TYR A 133 14.15 13.71 17.27
CA TYR A 133 15.14 14.04 16.28
C TYR A 133 15.09 15.53 15.95
N THR A 134 16.22 16.06 15.46
CA THR A 134 16.28 17.44 14.97
C THR A 134 15.88 17.53 13.50
N LYS A 135 15.63 18.76 13.04
CA LYS A 135 15.34 19.02 11.64
C LYS A 135 16.50 18.65 10.74
N GLU A 136 17.73 18.95 11.13
CA GLU A 136 18.95 18.60 10.40
C GLU A 136 19.10 17.08 10.23
N GLN A 137 18.70 16.31 11.25
CA GLN A 137 18.68 14.84 11.16
C GLN A 137 17.60 14.34 10.18
N TYR A 138 16.46 15.03 10.09
CA TYR A 138 15.44 14.73 9.10
C TYR A 138 15.94 15.05 7.67
N GLU A 139 16.54 16.23 7.47
CA GLU A 139 17.11 16.64 6.18
C GLU A 139 18.18 15.64 5.70
N GLU A 140 19.07 15.19 6.59
CA GLU A 140 20.06 14.16 6.25
C GLU A 140 19.41 12.82 5.92
N ALA A 141 18.37 12.42 6.66
CA ALA A 141 17.67 11.15 6.43
C ALA A 141 16.85 11.12 5.13
N THR A 142 16.56 12.28 4.54
CA THR A 142 15.70 12.41 3.35
C THR A 142 16.38 12.98 2.12
N LYS A 143 17.66 13.34 2.21
CA LYS A 143 18.41 14.09 1.17
C LYS A 143 18.36 13.46 -0.23
N ASP A 144 18.29 12.12 -0.30
CA ASP A 144 18.30 11.37 -1.56
C ASP A 144 16.90 10.84 -1.95
N SER A 145 15.85 11.40 -1.35
CA SER A 145 14.48 10.92 -1.56
C SER A 145 13.61 11.94 -2.26
N ASP A 146 12.85 11.49 -3.28
CA ASP A 146 11.74 12.26 -3.81
C ASP A 146 10.56 12.23 -2.84
N SER A 147 9.84 13.34 -2.72
CA SER A 147 8.68 13.46 -1.85
C SER A 147 7.34 13.32 -2.57
N LYS A 148 7.31 13.48 -3.90
CA LYS A 148 6.04 13.54 -4.64
C LYS A 148 5.53 12.16 -5.02
N ILE A 149 4.24 11.92 -4.74
CA ILE A 149 3.54 10.77 -5.30
C ILE A 149 3.49 10.91 -6.82
N VAL A 150 3.97 9.87 -7.52
CA VAL A 150 3.85 9.80 -8.99
C VAL A 150 2.39 9.71 -9.41
N GLU A 151 2.05 10.31 -10.55
CA GLU A 151 0.68 10.27 -11.10
C GLU A 151 0.53 9.24 -12.23
N GLU A 152 1.65 8.70 -12.72
CA GLU A 152 1.70 7.59 -13.68
C GLU A 152 2.66 6.51 -13.16
N ILE A 153 2.23 5.25 -13.21
CA ILE A 153 3.08 4.10 -12.93
C ILE A 153 3.45 3.44 -14.25
N VAL A 154 4.73 3.15 -14.43
CA VAL A 154 5.23 2.41 -15.59
C VAL A 154 5.76 1.06 -15.11
N TYR A 155 5.28 -0.02 -15.73
CA TYR A 155 5.72 -1.37 -15.39
C TYR A 155 5.75 -2.28 -16.61
N THR A 156 6.51 -3.37 -16.55
CA THR A 156 6.61 -4.36 -17.62
C THR A 156 5.83 -5.62 -17.27
N ILE A 157 5.01 -6.07 -18.21
CA ILE A 157 4.34 -7.38 -18.14
C ILE A 157 5.14 -8.36 -18.99
N TRP A 158 5.53 -9.47 -18.39
CA TRP A 158 6.19 -10.58 -19.04
C TRP A 158 5.17 -11.67 -19.34
N ASP A 159 5.17 -12.22 -20.56
CA ASP A 159 4.38 -13.43 -20.86
C ASP A 159 5.05 -14.63 -20.20
N PRO A 160 4.42 -15.27 -19.20
CA PRO A 160 5.00 -16.43 -18.52
C PRO A 160 5.17 -17.66 -19.44
N LYS A 161 4.55 -17.66 -20.62
CA LYS A 161 4.69 -18.71 -21.65
C LYS A 161 5.82 -18.43 -22.65
N ASN A 162 6.31 -17.19 -22.67
CA ASN A 162 7.43 -16.80 -23.54
C ASN A 162 8.75 -16.98 -22.78
N HIS A 163 9.45 -18.06 -23.09
CA HIS A 163 10.76 -18.36 -22.49
C HIS A 163 11.94 -17.72 -23.25
N ASN A 164 11.67 -16.71 -24.10
CA ASN A 164 12.74 -15.99 -24.77
C ASN A 164 13.50 -15.09 -23.79
N PRO A 165 14.81 -15.34 -23.52
CA PRO A 165 15.59 -14.52 -22.59
C PRO A 165 15.85 -13.08 -23.09
N HIS A 166 15.53 -12.80 -24.36
CA HIS A 166 15.63 -11.47 -24.97
C HIS A 166 14.27 -10.77 -25.11
N ASP A 167 13.21 -11.33 -24.51
CA ASP A 167 11.90 -10.66 -24.48
C ASP A 167 11.96 -9.45 -23.57
N GLU A 168 11.71 -8.28 -24.14
CA GLU A 168 11.65 -7.03 -23.38
C GLU A 168 10.34 -6.86 -22.59
N GLY A 169 9.38 -7.79 -22.79
CA GLY A 169 8.04 -7.71 -22.20
C GLY A 169 7.22 -6.55 -22.78
N THR A 170 6.02 -6.39 -22.28
CA THR A 170 5.14 -5.29 -22.66
C THR A 170 5.15 -4.20 -21.59
N THR A 171 5.62 -3.00 -21.96
CA THR A 171 5.57 -1.83 -21.06
C THR A 171 4.13 -1.31 -20.99
N VAL A 172 3.62 -1.18 -19.78
CA VAL A 172 2.29 -0.67 -19.49
C VAL A 172 2.42 0.59 -18.65
N LYS A 173 1.59 1.59 -19.00
CA LYS A 173 1.43 2.81 -18.23
C LYS A 173 0.07 2.80 -17.56
N GLN A 174 0.05 3.15 -16.28
CA GLN A 174 -1.16 3.25 -15.48
C GLN A 174 -1.27 4.65 -14.89
N ASP A 175 -2.28 5.41 -15.31
CA ASP A 175 -2.63 6.69 -14.71
C ASP A 175 -3.31 6.46 -13.35
N ILE A 176 -2.76 7.08 -12.30
CA ILE A 176 -3.28 7.03 -10.94
C ILE A 176 -3.58 8.41 -10.38
N SER A 177 -3.57 9.44 -11.22
CA SER A 177 -3.73 10.85 -10.85
C SER A 177 -5.00 11.13 -10.03
N GLN A 178 -6.12 10.49 -10.38
CA GLN A 178 -7.38 10.65 -9.65
C GLN A 178 -7.30 10.14 -8.21
N THR A 179 -6.66 8.99 -8.00
CA THR A 179 -6.47 8.45 -6.64
C THR A 179 -5.50 9.30 -5.84
N VAL A 180 -4.40 9.76 -6.46
CA VAL A 180 -3.44 10.68 -5.83
C VAL A 180 -4.13 11.97 -5.41
N LYS A 181 -4.96 12.55 -6.30
CA LYS A 181 -5.77 13.73 -5.98
C LYS A 181 -6.70 13.46 -4.77
N ALA A 182 -7.41 12.35 -4.75
CA ALA A 182 -8.30 12.00 -3.64
C ALA A 182 -7.55 11.87 -2.30
N VAL A 183 -6.34 11.31 -2.29
CA VAL A 183 -5.48 11.23 -1.10
C VAL A 183 -5.07 12.62 -0.62
N ARG A 184 -4.67 13.52 -1.53
CA ARG A 184 -4.32 14.92 -1.23
C ARG A 184 -5.51 15.71 -0.70
N ASP A 185 -6.66 15.59 -1.35
CA ASP A 185 -7.90 16.28 -0.95
C ASP A 185 -8.35 15.84 0.45
N LYS A 186 -8.31 14.56 0.73
CA LYS A 186 -8.65 14.00 2.06
C LYS A 186 -7.73 14.52 3.18
N TRP A 187 -6.46 14.75 2.89
CA TRP A 187 -5.54 15.36 3.83
C TRP A 187 -5.84 16.84 4.07
N SER A 188 -6.19 17.58 3.03
CA SER A 188 -6.44 19.02 3.08
C SER A 188 -7.73 19.39 3.84
N GLN A 189 -8.59 18.42 4.16
CA GLN A 189 -9.83 18.61 4.92
C GLN A 189 -9.63 18.45 6.44
N LYS A 190 -8.41 18.20 6.91
CA LYS A 190 -8.04 18.10 8.33
C LYS A 190 -7.51 19.40 8.87
#